data_44efce306d8fe5d796bdf2ba27bdad4a
#
_entry.id   44efce306d8fe5d796bdf2ba27bdad4a
#
_cell.length_a   1.000
_cell.length_b   1.000
_cell.length_c   1.000
_cell.angle_alpha   90.00
_cell.angle_beta   90.00
_cell.angle_gamma   90.00
#
_symmetry.space_group_name_H-M   'P 1'
#
loop_
_entity.id
_entity.type
_entity.pdbx_description
1 polymer ?
#
loop_
_entity_poly.entity_id
_entity_poly.type
_entity_poly.pdbx_seq_one_letter_code
_entity_poly.pdbx_strand_id
1 'polypeptide(L)'
;MKRYLIKEILLADTYERIALVKRLSDNKEIFVYFLSHDDYVTDIKEIKSIKKGDILEGRLLIDFVCESMKINNKKNEQSSRSFSFKSSVNKSNKISYEQPIKNSSYIEAIVEVYRVIDEYSIYVKSNISDRKILIDFESKVSYDKGDMIYIEGGLKIDDFKVIKNSEKE
;
A
#
# COMPACT_ATOMS: atom_id res chain seq x y z
N MET A 1 14.94 -0.55 -3.73
CA MET A 1 13.74 -1.36 -3.76
C MET A 1 13.77 -2.38 -2.68
N LYS A 2 12.63 -2.82 -2.28
CA LYS A 2 12.51 -3.77 -1.21
C LYS A 2 12.05 -5.11 -1.74
N ARG A 3 12.29 -6.14 -0.97
CA ARG A 3 11.93 -7.50 -1.36
C ARG A 3 10.83 -8.05 -0.48
N TYR A 4 9.87 -8.69 -1.11
CA TYR A 4 8.71 -9.23 -0.45
C TYR A 4 8.51 -10.68 -0.85
N LEU A 5 8.52 -11.57 0.13
CA LEU A 5 8.34 -13.00 -0.13
C LEU A 5 6.86 -13.31 -0.17
N ILE A 6 6.41 -13.95 -1.22
CA ILE A 6 5.00 -14.31 -1.33
C ILE A 6 4.72 -15.48 -0.42
N LYS A 7 3.90 -15.25 0.60
CA LYS A 7 3.54 -16.29 1.53
C LYS A 7 2.30 -17.04 1.03
N GLU A 8 1.43 -16.34 0.36
CA GLU A 8 0.20 -16.96 -0.12
C GLU A 8 -0.43 -16.06 -1.16
N ILE A 9 -0.93 -16.64 -2.23
CA ILE A 9 -1.71 -15.90 -3.22
C ILE A 9 -3.16 -16.10 -2.85
N LEU A 10 -3.85 -15.02 -2.57
CA LEU A 10 -5.21 -15.09 -2.09
C LEU A 10 -6.23 -14.88 -3.19
N LEU A 11 -5.88 -14.18 -4.23
CA LEU A 11 -6.76 -13.97 -5.34
C LEU A 11 -5.93 -13.86 -6.60
N ALA A 12 -6.37 -14.48 -7.65
CA ALA A 12 -5.72 -14.37 -8.94
C ALA A 12 -6.81 -14.20 -9.97
N ASP A 13 -7.12 -12.95 -10.31
CA ASP A 13 -8.20 -12.68 -11.22
C ASP A 13 -7.65 -11.90 -12.39
N THR A 14 -7.63 -12.46 -13.53
CA THR A 14 -7.13 -11.89 -14.77
C THR A 14 -5.71 -11.36 -14.53
N TYR A 15 -5.56 -10.07 -14.35
CA TYR A 15 -4.25 -9.50 -14.17
C TYR A 15 -3.95 -9.17 -12.73
N GLU A 16 -4.92 -9.20 -11.89
CA GLU A 16 -4.73 -8.76 -10.52
C GLU A 16 -4.43 -9.91 -9.59
N ARG A 17 -3.50 -9.74 -8.71
CA ARG A 17 -3.20 -10.73 -7.69
C ARG A 17 -3.27 -10.05 -6.36
N ILE A 18 -3.85 -10.70 -5.37
CA ILE A 18 -3.79 -10.25 -4.00
C ILE A 18 -3.00 -11.31 -3.24
N ALA A 19 -2.06 -10.90 -2.47
CA ALA A 19 -1.18 -11.84 -1.78
C ALA A 19 -0.83 -11.37 -0.39
N LEU A 20 -0.57 -12.32 0.48
CA LEU A 20 0.05 -12.05 1.76
C LEU A 20 1.53 -12.16 1.50
N VAL A 21 2.27 -11.10 1.78
CA VAL A 21 3.71 -11.10 1.55
C VAL A 21 4.43 -10.77 2.84
N LYS A 22 5.66 -11.23 2.95
CA LYS A 22 6.50 -10.93 4.10
C LYS A 22 7.64 -10.07 3.61
N ARG A 23 7.78 -8.89 4.20
CA ARG A 23 8.87 -8.01 3.82
C ARG A 23 10.14 -8.57 4.43
N LEU A 24 11.14 -8.78 3.60
CA LEU A 24 12.31 -9.49 4.06
C LEU A 24 13.21 -8.66 4.99
N SER A 25 13.06 -7.35 4.96
CA SER A 25 13.94 -6.53 5.80
C SER A 25 13.57 -6.62 7.28
N ASP A 26 12.29 -6.86 7.61
CA ASP A 26 11.88 -6.90 9.01
C ASP A 26 10.87 -7.98 9.30
N ASN A 27 10.60 -8.85 8.34
CA ASN A 27 9.69 -9.98 8.50
C ASN A 27 8.23 -9.60 8.77
N LYS A 28 7.84 -8.36 8.50
CA LYS A 28 6.46 -7.99 8.67
C LYS A 28 5.61 -8.51 7.53
N GLU A 29 4.42 -8.95 7.84
CA GLU A 29 3.51 -9.49 6.82
C GLU A 29 2.45 -8.45 6.52
N ILE A 30 2.16 -8.26 5.26
CA ILE A 30 1.15 -7.30 4.83
C ILE A 30 0.40 -7.90 3.63
N PHE A 31 -0.82 -7.45 3.43
CA PHE A 31 -1.59 -7.85 2.26
C PHE A 31 -1.39 -6.78 1.19
N VAL A 32 -1.06 -7.21 -0.01
CA VAL A 32 -0.82 -6.28 -1.11
C VAL A 32 -1.53 -6.79 -2.35
N TYR A 33 -1.73 -5.89 -3.30
CA TYR A 33 -2.11 -6.36 -4.62
C TYR A 33 -1.00 -5.98 -5.59
N PHE A 34 -0.94 -6.65 -6.71
CA PHE A 34 -0.03 -6.29 -7.77
C PHE A 34 -0.64 -6.75 -9.09
N LEU A 35 -0.19 -6.13 -10.16
CA LEU A 35 -0.73 -6.44 -11.48
C LEU A 35 0.31 -7.23 -12.25
N SER A 36 -0.13 -8.32 -12.81
CA SER A 36 0.75 -9.15 -13.60
C SER A 36 0.32 -9.06 -15.04
N HIS A 37 0.40 -7.86 -15.59
CA HIS A 37 -0.15 -7.72 -16.90
C HIS A 37 0.84 -7.42 -17.96
N ASP A 38 2.01 -7.74 -17.80
CA ASP A 38 2.91 -7.44 -18.82
C ASP A 38 2.84 -8.39 -19.82
N ASP A 39 1.95 -8.83 -19.86
CA ASP A 39 1.62 -9.74 -20.72
C ASP A 39 1.72 -9.31 -22.08
N TYR A 40 1.74 -8.22 -22.28
CA TYR A 40 1.92 -7.82 -23.58
C TYR A 40 3.18 -8.42 -23.94
N VAL A 41 3.79 -8.84 -23.00
CA VAL A 41 4.96 -9.28 -23.25
C VAL A 41 4.87 -10.63 -23.41
N THR A 42 5.41 -11.10 -23.92
CA THR A 42 5.63 -12.29 -24.31
C THR A 42 5.60 -13.34 -23.34
N ASP A 43 5.93 -13.19 -22.21
CA ASP A 43 6.11 -14.32 -21.46
C ASP A 43 4.99 -14.59 -20.54
N ILE A 44 3.91 -15.00 -21.10
CA ILE A 44 2.78 -15.38 -20.34
C ILE A 44 3.09 -16.43 -19.37
N LYS A 45 4.06 -17.26 -19.63
CA LYS A 45 4.36 -18.30 -18.73
C LYS A 45 4.92 -17.76 -17.46
N GLU A 46 5.74 -16.78 -17.52
CA GLU A 46 6.33 -16.28 -16.36
C GLU A 46 5.31 -15.61 -15.48
N ILE A 47 4.40 -14.91 -16.09
CA ILE A 47 3.37 -14.25 -15.34
C ILE A 47 2.50 -15.23 -14.63
N LYS A 48 2.09 -16.27 -15.33
CA LYS A 48 1.25 -17.23 -14.71
C LYS A 48 1.98 -18.04 -13.69
N SER A 49 3.28 -17.95 -13.69
CA SER A 49 4.02 -18.80 -12.79
C SER A 49 4.37 -18.13 -11.48
N ILE A 50 3.93 -16.90 -11.25
CA ILE A 50 4.18 -16.28 -9.96
C ILE A 50 3.42 -17.05 -8.90
N LYS A 51 4.12 -17.52 -7.88
CA LYS A 51 3.50 -18.36 -6.89
C LYS A 51 4.13 -18.22 -5.53
N LYS A 52 3.57 -18.89 -4.56
CA LYS A 52 4.08 -18.89 -3.22
C LYS A 52 5.55 -19.26 -3.22
N GLY A 53 6.35 -18.53 -2.48
CA GLY A 53 7.78 -18.74 -2.39
C GLY A 53 8.58 -17.83 -3.29
N ASP A 54 7.95 -17.24 -4.29
CA ASP A 54 8.67 -16.28 -5.13
C ASP A 54 8.83 -14.96 -4.39
N ILE A 55 9.77 -14.16 -4.82
CA ILE A 55 10.03 -12.87 -4.21
C ILE A 55 9.74 -11.78 -5.22
N LEU A 56 9.02 -10.75 -4.78
CA LEU A 56 8.80 -9.57 -5.59
C LEU A 56 9.74 -8.48 -5.10
N GLU A 57 10.53 -7.93 -6.00
CA GLU A 57 11.41 -6.82 -5.64
C GLU A 57 10.83 -5.58 -6.27
N GLY A 58 10.27 -4.71 -5.50
CA GLY A 58 9.54 -3.57 -6.05
C GLY A 58 9.33 -2.48 -5.02
N ARG A 59 8.38 -1.60 -5.30
CA ARG A 59 8.08 -0.47 -4.44
C ARG A 59 6.66 -0.54 -3.96
N LEU A 60 6.44 -0.16 -2.71
CA LEU A 60 5.09 -0.06 -2.19
C LEU A 60 4.53 1.30 -2.51
N LEU A 61 3.26 1.31 -2.86
CA LEU A 61 2.54 2.57 -2.99
C LEU A 61 1.10 2.36 -2.55
N ILE A 62 0.36 3.43 -2.36
CA ILE A 62 -1.05 3.35 -2.08
C ILE A 62 -1.78 4.05 -3.21
N ASP A 63 -2.74 3.37 -3.82
CA ASP A 63 -3.54 3.98 -4.84
C ASP A 63 -5.01 3.63 -4.58
N PHE A 64 -5.89 3.92 -5.48
CA PHE A 64 -7.31 3.72 -5.32
C PHE A 64 -7.75 4.36 -3.99
N VAL A 65 -7.26 5.58 -3.75
CA VAL A 65 -7.58 6.26 -2.51
C VAL A 65 -9.04 6.66 -2.54
N CYS A 66 -9.82 6.11 -1.63
CA CYS A 66 -11.24 6.38 -1.60
C CYS A 66 -11.58 7.41 -0.54
N GLU A 67 -10.66 7.72 0.33
CA GLU A 67 -10.92 8.71 1.35
C GLU A 67 -9.60 9.30 1.79
N SER A 68 -9.53 10.60 1.95
CA SER A 68 -8.35 11.22 2.56
C SER A 68 -8.75 12.51 3.24
N MET A 69 -8.09 12.86 4.32
CA MET A 69 -8.33 14.13 4.97
C MET A 69 -7.19 14.52 5.85
N LYS A 70 -7.01 15.81 6.02
CA LYS A 70 -5.96 16.31 6.88
C LYS A 70 -6.40 16.16 8.32
N ILE A 71 -5.51 15.74 9.17
CA ILE A 71 -5.81 15.58 10.57
C ILE A 71 -5.41 16.85 11.26
N ASN A 72 -6.33 17.39 12.02
CA ASN A 72 -6.05 18.59 12.69
C ASN A 72 -5.95 18.31 14.15
N ASN A 73 -4.86 18.62 14.72
CA ASN A 73 -4.73 18.33 16.10
C ASN A 73 -5.62 19.06 17.01
N LYS A 74 -6.15 20.13 16.64
CA LYS A 74 -6.97 20.80 17.48
C LYS A 74 -8.25 20.35 17.51
N LYS A 75 -8.59 19.58 17.87
CA LYS A 75 -9.85 19.16 18.02
C LYS A 75 -10.81 19.46 17.16
N ASN A 76 -11.10 19.22 16.45
CA ASN A 76 -11.94 19.57 15.63
C ASN A 76 -12.97 18.78 15.55
N GLU A 77 -13.55 18.71 16.22
CA GLU A 77 -14.58 18.02 16.35
C GLU A 77 -15.51 18.07 15.36
N GLN A 78 -15.64 18.97 14.77
CA GLN A 78 -16.59 19.01 13.83
C GLN A 78 -16.50 18.05 12.84
N SER A 79 -15.53 17.65 12.57
CA SER A 79 -15.50 16.84 11.44
C SER A 79 -15.88 15.55 11.76
N SER A 80 -16.34 15.38 12.76
CA SER A 80 -16.54 14.16 13.04
C SER A 80 -17.48 13.38 12.45
N ARG A 81 -18.22 13.83 11.70
CA ARG A 81 -19.19 13.12 11.16
C ARG A 81 -18.87 11.79 10.85
N SER A 82 -18.15 11.31 10.62
CA SER A 82 -18.14 10.13 10.11
C SER A 82 -17.28 9.13 10.45
N PHE A 83 -16.65 9.19 11.23
CA PHE A 83 -15.66 8.28 11.27
C PHE A 83 -15.56 7.52 12.49
N SER A 84 -16.62 6.99 12.93
CA SER A 84 -16.55 6.23 14.10
C SER A 84 -15.64 5.05 14.00
N PHE A 85 -15.63 4.42 12.87
CA PHE A 85 -14.83 3.23 12.81
C PHE A 85 -13.37 3.57 12.76
N LYS A 86 -13.03 4.80 12.59
CA LYS A 86 -11.68 5.15 12.52
C LYS A 86 -11.20 5.71 13.81
N SER A 87 -11.98 5.56 14.83
CA SER A 87 -11.63 6.23 16.05
C SER A 87 -10.31 5.79 16.63
N SER A 88 -9.95 4.55 16.47
CA SER A 88 -8.70 4.11 17.06
C SER A 88 -7.54 4.78 16.37
N VAL A 89 -7.63 4.98 15.10
CA VAL A 89 -6.57 5.59 14.37
C VAL A 89 -6.54 7.07 14.68
N ASN A 90 -7.68 7.70 14.71
CA ASN A 90 -7.73 9.10 14.95
C ASN A 90 -7.33 9.51 16.34
N LYS A 91 -7.50 8.65 17.29
CA LYS A 91 -7.20 9.03 18.59
C LYS A 91 -5.78 9.36 18.81
N SER A 92 -4.87 8.73 18.16
CA SER A 92 -3.49 8.96 18.45
C SER A 92 -2.87 10.03 17.61
N ASN A 93 -3.40 10.36 16.48
CA ASN A 93 -2.80 11.27 15.56
C ASN A 93 -1.37 10.92 15.31
N LYS A 94 -1.03 9.64 15.43
CA LYS A 94 0.30 9.22 15.19
C LYS A 94 0.37 8.46 13.92
N ILE A 95 1.51 8.47 13.27
CA ILE A 95 1.73 7.66 12.08
C ILE A 95 1.43 6.21 12.43
N SER A 96 0.52 5.62 11.72
CA SER A 96 0.09 4.25 11.98
C SER A 96 -0.64 3.69 10.78
N TYR A 97 -0.93 2.40 10.78
CA TYR A 97 -1.75 1.82 9.73
C TYR A 97 -2.42 0.56 10.23
N GLU A 98 -3.48 0.16 9.55
CA GLU A 98 -4.10 -1.12 9.80
C GLU A 98 -4.68 -1.64 8.51
N GLN A 99 -4.75 -2.93 8.40
CA GLN A 99 -5.45 -3.58 7.30
C GLN A 99 -6.60 -4.36 7.92
N PRO A 100 -7.73 -3.71 8.12
CA PRO A 100 -8.82 -4.31 8.88
C PRO A 100 -9.60 -5.38 8.14
N ILE A 101 -9.41 -5.50 6.84
CA ILE A 101 -10.15 -6.48 6.08
C ILE A 101 -9.21 -7.60 5.71
N LYS A 102 -9.50 -8.79 6.21
CA LYS A 102 -8.66 -9.92 5.97
C LYS A 102 -8.64 -10.26 4.50
N ASN A 103 -7.51 -10.66 4.00
CA ASN A 103 -7.32 -11.09 2.61
C ASN A 103 -7.60 -9.97 1.61
N SER A 104 -7.34 -8.74 2.00
CA SER A 104 -7.55 -7.60 1.14
C SER A 104 -6.38 -6.65 1.23
N SER A 105 -6.06 -5.98 0.16
CA SER A 105 -5.01 -4.98 0.16
C SER A 105 -5.49 -3.65 0.72
N TYR A 106 -6.77 -3.54 1.09
CA TYR A 106 -7.30 -2.32 1.65
C TYR A 106 -6.50 -1.90 2.87
N ILE A 107 -6.23 -0.62 3.03
CA ILE A 107 -5.44 -0.13 4.13
C ILE A 107 -5.97 1.21 4.60
N GLU A 108 -5.92 1.42 5.89
CA GLU A 108 -6.23 2.68 6.53
C GLU A 108 -4.96 3.15 7.19
N ALA A 109 -4.57 4.38 7.00
CA ALA A 109 -3.30 4.83 7.54
C ALA A 109 -3.30 6.30 7.89
N ILE A 110 -2.48 6.67 8.87
CA ILE A 110 -2.17 8.05 9.17
C ILE A 110 -0.72 8.21 8.77
N VAL A 111 -0.42 9.15 7.92
CA VAL A 111 0.90 9.37 7.35
C VAL A 111 1.24 10.84 7.39
N GLU A 112 2.52 11.14 7.23
CA GLU A 112 2.96 12.53 7.20
C GLU A 112 3.47 12.84 5.80
N VAL A 113 3.01 13.92 5.21
CA VAL A 113 3.43 14.29 3.86
C VAL A 113 4.88 14.70 3.90
N TYR A 114 5.70 14.01 3.11
CA TYR A 114 7.11 14.27 3.04
C TYR A 114 7.43 15.19 1.88
N ARG A 115 6.78 15.01 0.75
CA ARG A 115 7.02 15.84 -0.42
C ARG A 115 5.83 15.77 -1.35
N VAL A 116 5.41 16.90 -1.84
CA VAL A 116 4.32 16.96 -2.81
C VAL A 116 4.95 16.92 -4.20
N ILE A 117 4.53 15.99 -5.02
CA ILE A 117 5.03 15.86 -6.38
C ILE A 117 4.17 16.70 -7.30
N ASP A 118 2.86 16.55 -7.22
CA ASP A 118 1.94 17.34 -8.00
C ASP A 118 0.57 17.24 -7.35
N GLU A 119 -0.49 17.62 -8.05
CA GLU A 119 -1.82 17.63 -7.48
C GLU A 119 -2.40 16.27 -7.25
N TYR A 120 -1.77 15.23 -7.78
CA TYR A 120 -2.30 13.89 -7.66
C TYR A 120 -1.37 12.94 -6.91
N SER A 121 -0.17 13.35 -6.57
CA SER A 121 0.81 12.42 -6.03
C SER A 121 1.65 13.04 -4.94
N ILE A 122 1.83 12.33 -3.87
CA ILE A 122 2.69 12.78 -2.77
C ILE A 122 3.53 11.62 -2.27
N TYR A 123 4.67 11.92 -1.71
CA TYR A 123 5.45 10.94 -0.96
C TYR A 123 5.19 11.17 0.51
N VAL A 124 5.05 10.12 1.27
CA VAL A 124 4.74 10.20 2.70
C VAL A 124 5.65 9.33 3.53
N LYS A 125 5.76 9.70 4.80
CA LYS A 125 6.40 8.87 5.80
C LYS A 125 5.29 8.04 6.42
N SER A 126 5.51 6.76 6.59
CA SER A 126 4.51 5.87 7.15
C SER A 126 5.15 4.81 8.00
N ASN A 127 4.34 4.00 8.68
CA ASN A 127 4.84 2.85 9.38
C ASN A 127 4.75 1.59 8.54
N ILE A 128 4.26 1.72 7.31
CA ILE A 128 4.16 0.58 6.42
C ILE A 128 5.54 0.22 5.93
N SER A 129 6.42 1.18 5.77
CA SER A 129 7.75 0.94 5.26
C SER A 129 8.72 1.92 5.91
N ASP A 130 10.01 1.56 5.97
CA ASP A 130 11.00 2.47 6.45
C ASP A 130 11.41 3.44 5.35
N ARG A 131 10.87 3.30 4.15
CA ARG A 131 11.13 4.22 3.08
C ARG A 131 9.88 5.03 2.83
N LYS A 132 10.04 6.19 2.22
CA LYS A 132 8.88 6.99 1.86
C LYS A 132 8.12 6.22 0.81
N ILE A 133 6.82 6.29 0.86
CA ILE A 133 6.00 5.60 -0.13
C ILE A 133 5.17 6.63 -0.89
N LEU A 134 4.81 6.29 -2.09
CA LEU A 134 4.03 7.17 -2.95
C LEU A 134 2.55 6.94 -2.70
N ILE A 135 1.77 8.00 -2.69
CA ILE A 135 0.33 7.89 -2.71
C ILE A 135 -0.16 8.55 -3.97
N ASP A 136 -0.92 7.81 -4.75
CA ASP A 136 -1.52 8.29 -5.98
C ASP A 136 -2.99 8.50 -5.76
N PHE A 137 -3.45 9.73 -5.91
CA PHE A 137 -4.85 10.07 -5.72
C PHE A 137 -5.56 10.10 -7.08
N GLU A 138 -6.83 9.80 -7.06
CA GLU A 138 -7.59 9.84 -8.29
C GLU A 138 -8.21 11.20 -8.52
N SER A 139 -8.20 12.07 -7.53
CA SER A 139 -8.69 13.42 -7.68
C SER A 139 -7.64 14.35 -7.15
N LYS A 140 -7.73 15.62 -7.49
CA LYS A 140 -6.73 16.57 -7.04
C LYS A 140 -6.80 16.78 -5.56
N VAL A 141 -5.65 16.89 -4.94
CA VAL A 141 -5.56 17.16 -3.52
C VAL A 141 -4.64 18.35 -3.30
N SER A 142 -4.71 18.95 -2.12
CA SER A 142 -3.89 20.10 -1.83
C SER A 142 -3.24 20.00 -0.47
N TYR A 143 -2.52 18.94 -0.26
CA TYR A 143 -1.78 18.78 0.98
C TYR A 143 -0.42 19.44 0.88
N ASP A 144 0.15 19.78 2.01
CA ASP A 144 1.47 20.40 2.06
C ASP A 144 2.42 19.54 2.85
N LYS A 145 3.71 19.75 2.62
CA LYS A 145 4.74 19.02 3.34
C LYS A 145 4.51 19.23 4.82
N GLY A 146 4.59 18.19 5.59
CA GLY A 146 4.42 18.21 7.02
C GLY A 146 3.00 17.96 7.49
N ASP A 147 2.04 17.98 6.58
CA ASP A 147 0.68 17.69 6.99
C ASP A 147 0.53 16.24 7.44
N MET A 148 -0.25 16.03 8.46
CA MET A 148 -0.64 14.69 8.85
C MET A 148 -1.96 14.41 8.19
N ILE A 149 -2.07 13.30 7.49
CA ILE A 149 -3.30 12.99 6.79
C ILE A 149 -3.73 11.56 7.07
N TYR A 150 -5.01 11.34 7.01
CA TYR A 150 -5.62 10.03 7.10
C TYR A 150 -5.97 9.60 5.68
N ILE A 151 -5.70 8.37 5.32
CA ILE A 151 -6.06 7.88 4.00
C ILE A 151 -6.61 6.47 4.06
N GLU A 152 -7.45 6.14 3.10
CA GLU A 152 -7.93 4.79 2.87
C GLU A 152 -7.68 4.48 1.42
N GLY A 153 -7.09 3.36 1.13
CA GLY A 153 -6.79 3.00 -0.25
C GLY A 153 -6.33 1.57 -0.37
N GLY A 154 -5.64 1.27 -1.43
CA GLY A 154 -5.12 -0.07 -1.70
C GLY A 154 -3.61 -0.08 -1.64
N LEU A 155 -3.03 -1.04 -0.97
CA LEU A 155 -1.59 -1.17 -0.87
C LEU A 155 -1.08 -2.01 -2.03
N LYS A 156 -0.20 -1.47 -2.83
CA LYS A 156 0.24 -2.10 -4.06
C LYS A 156 1.74 -2.25 -4.09
N ILE A 157 2.23 -3.34 -4.66
CA ILE A 157 3.64 -3.43 -5.03
C ILE A 157 3.72 -3.11 -6.51
N ASP A 158 4.49 -2.09 -6.85
CA ASP A 158 4.56 -1.61 -8.20
C ASP A 158 5.98 -1.70 -8.72
N ASP A 159 6.12 -1.69 -10.03
CA ASP A 159 7.41 -1.62 -10.68
C ASP A 159 8.31 -2.72 -10.13
N PHE A 160 7.84 -3.95 -10.15
CA PHE A 160 8.55 -5.05 -9.52
C PHE A 160 9.11 -6.03 -10.54
N LYS A 161 10.09 -6.79 -10.09
CA LYS A 161 10.52 -7.95 -10.83
C LYS A 161 10.39 -9.16 -9.94
N VAL A 162 10.27 -10.30 -10.53
CA VAL A 162 10.06 -11.55 -9.82
C VAL A 162 11.36 -12.30 -9.69
N ILE A 163 11.70 -12.70 -8.49
CA ILE A 163 12.85 -13.55 -8.25
C ILE A 163 12.28 -14.91 -7.90
N LYS A 164 12.55 -15.88 -8.74
CA LYS A 164 11.96 -17.20 -8.57
C LYS A 164 12.64 -17.97 -7.44
N ASN A 165 11.85 -18.78 -6.78
CA ASN A 165 12.37 -19.60 -5.73
C ASN A 165 13.00 -20.82 -6.36
N SER A 166 14.31 -20.82 -6.50
CA SER A 166 14.94 -21.91 -7.19
C SER A 166 15.23 -23.08 -6.31
N GLU A 167 14.92 -23.00 -5.07
CA GLU A 167 15.15 -24.13 -4.28
C GLU A 167 14.24 -25.22 -4.52
N LYS A 168 13.28 -25.03 -5.30
CA LYS A 168 12.38 -26.06 -5.50
C LYS A 168 12.73 -26.85 -6.61
N GLU A 169 13.78 -26.75 -7.15
CA GLU A 169 14.08 -27.52 -8.26
C GLU A 169 14.43 -28.79 -7.91
#